data_0ef89f4572927030a582f3a8cfefebb1
#
_entry.id   0ef89f4572927030a582f3a8cfefebb1
#
_cell.length_a   1.000
_cell.length_b   1.000
_cell.length_c   1.000
_cell.angle_alpha   90.00
_cell.angle_beta   90.00
_cell.angle_gamma   90.00
#
_symmetry.space_group_name_H-M   'P 1'
#
loop_
_entity.id
_entity.type
_entity.pdbx_description
1 polymer ?
#
loop_
_entity_poly.entity_id
_entity_poly.type
_entity_poly.pdbx_seq_one_letter_code
_entity_poly.pdbx_strand_id
1 'polypeptide(L)'
;LTGEAVSKGYVYIPETEAERYFDECYTASSKILDEMVPRVYSLYKSTGTEAEELAQNFYNLFSKAVNGDNGEYIFQKQYNVAAGKGHMWDKLNVPFSYRGDGWGCGMSPVLEMVEEFEYIDGTEGKLKMKDSSGKAISYDSPYDIFKNKDPRLLGSVYLPGADYKGYGGGKIEWIRGVINGQDGIGTKYEASAQPDKENKVVIDGQTYNTSGKDGGSLSVGDASKTGFYQRKFLDESLTDYTNIDAKRSSTPWVVFRLAEIYLNRAEACMELNRHLDVALKDINEIRGRAGIKLLTAGNLTLDKVRHERKVELAFEKHRYWDLKRWRLAHLDVSKGGLTNFRGTALCPYYNVKSGKYTFETGVPEKRKRLFLEKNYYTVFRAEDLSTNPLMVQNPGYGN
;
A
#
# COMPACT_ATOMS: atom_id res chain seq x y z
N LEU A 1 6.05 25.10 -17.13
CA LEU A 1 4.64 25.54 -17.32
C LEU A 1 4.62 27.02 -17.66
N THR A 2 3.76 27.42 -18.59
CA THR A 2 3.55 28.80 -19.02
C THR A 2 2.08 29.16 -18.77
N GLY A 3 1.76 30.45 -18.78
CA GLY A 3 0.39 30.94 -18.64
C GLY A 3 0.29 32.13 -17.71
N GLU A 4 -0.86 32.81 -17.72
CA GLU A 4 -1.12 34.04 -16.96
C GLU A 4 -0.98 33.84 -15.45
N ALA A 5 -1.47 32.70 -14.90
CA ALA A 5 -1.32 32.38 -13.50
C ALA A 5 0.15 32.25 -13.04
N VAL A 6 1.05 31.80 -13.92
CA VAL A 6 2.49 31.73 -13.65
C VAL A 6 3.11 33.12 -13.71
N SER A 7 2.81 33.92 -14.75
CA SER A 7 3.35 35.29 -14.89
C SER A 7 2.90 36.23 -13.77
N LYS A 8 1.71 35.99 -13.20
CA LYS A 8 1.20 36.72 -12.03
C LYS A 8 1.67 36.16 -10.68
N GLY A 9 2.45 35.06 -10.67
CA GLY A 9 2.96 34.46 -9.44
C GLY A 9 1.90 33.75 -8.58
N TYR A 10 0.74 33.39 -9.13
CA TYR A 10 -0.34 32.76 -8.36
C TYR A 10 -0.11 31.28 -8.04
N VAL A 11 0.71 30.58 -8.81
CA VAL A 11 0.89 29.13 -8.74
C VAL A 11 2.35 28.69 -8.72
N TYR A 12 3.26 29.58 -8.34
CA TYR A 12 4.68 29.30 -8.39
C TYR A 12 5.36 29.74 -7.10
N ILE A 13 6.14 28.82 -6.53
CA ILE A 13 7.10 29.12 -5.45
C ILE A 13 8.49 29.07 -6.09
N PRO A 14 9.29 30.15 -5.99
CA PRO A 14 10.66 30.15 -6.54
C PRO A 14 11.52 29.03 -5.92
N GLU A 15 12.36 28.41 -6.71
CA GLU A 15 13.30 27.38 -6.24
C GLU A 15 14.24 27.93 -5.14
N THR A 16 14.55 29.21 -5.19
CA THR A 16 15.33 29.92 -4.16
C THR A 16 14.72 29.89 -2.77
N GLU A 17 13.42 29.63 -2.66
CA GLU A 17 12.71 29.49 -1.38
C GLU A 17 12.79 28.05 -0.81
N ALA A 18 13.26 27.07 -1.59
CA ALA A 18 13.24 25.68 -1.19
C ALA A 18 14.07 25.43 0.09
N GLU A 19 15.27 26.01 0.16
CA GLU A 19 16.14 25.89 1.34
C GLU A 19 15.44 26.39 2.61
N ARG A 20 14.78 27.53 2.55
CA ARG A 20 14.03 28.09 3.68
C ARG A 20 12.92 27.16 4.15
N TYR A 21 12.13 26.58 3.24
CA TYR A 21 11.06 25.67 3.61
C TYR A 21 11.59 24.35 4.19
N PHE A 22 12.71 23.84 3.70
CA PHE A 22 13.34 22.66 4.30
C PHE A 22 13.94 22.96 5.69
N ASP A 23 14.52 24.14 5.91
CA ASP A 23 14.95 24.58 7.25
C ASP A 23 13.80 24.72 8.22
N GLU A 24 12.68 25.28 7.79
CA GLU A 24 11.46 25.38 8.61
C GLU A 24 10.91 23.97 8.96
N CYS A 25 10.93 23.06 7.98
CA CYS A 25 10.54 21.65 8.20
C CYS A 25 11.46 20.95 9.21
N TYR A 26 12.78 21.10 9.06
CA TYR A 26 13.75 20.57 10.01
C TYR A 26 13.52 21.09 11.42
N THR A 27 13.39 22.43 11.55
CA THR A 27 13.18 23.09 12.85
C THR A 27 11.89 22.64 13.53
N ALA A 28 10.78 22.64 12.79
CA ALA A 28 9.47 22.23 13.34
C ALA A 28 9.46 20.74 13.74
N SER A 29 10.05 19.88 12.92
CA SER A 29 10.15 18.46 13.22
C SER A 29 11.06 18.19 14.41
N SER A 30 12.20 18.90 14.53
CA SER A 30 13.14 18.77 15.65
C SER A 30 12.47 19.18 16.96
N LYS A 31 11.66 20.23 16.96
CA LYS A 31 10.92 20.62 18.18
C LYS A 31 10.01 19.48 18.70
N ILE A 32 9.40 18.71 17.80
CA ILE A 32 8.59 17.56 18.21
C ILE A 32 9.47 16.38 18.65
N LEU A 33 10.47 16.02 17.81
CA LEU A 33 11.25 14.79 18.02
C LEU A 33 12.24 14.90 19.17
N ASP A 34 12.80 16.09 19.41
CA ASP A 34 13.85 16.26 20.42
C ASP A 34 13.28 16.72 21.76
N GLU A 35 12.12 17.43 21.78
CA GLU A 35 11.53 17.98 23.01
C GLU A 35 10.33 17.16 23.53
N MET A 36 9.57 16.47 22.64
CA MET A 36 8.32 15.83 22.99
C MET A 36 8.41 14.28 22.99
N VAL A 37 9.41 13.70 22.33
CA VAL A 37 9.62 12.23 22.34
C VAL A 37 10.62 11.88 23.45
N PRO A 38 10.39 10.83 24.28
CA PRO A 38 9.18 10.00 24.33
C PRO A 38 8.09 10.51 25.27
N ARG A 39 8.23 11.71 25.83
CA ARG A 39 7.38 12.21 26.92
C ARG A 39 5.92 12.41 26.51
N VAL A 40 5.67 12.94 25.31
CA VAL A 40 4.33 13.24 24.79
C VAL A 40 3.96 12.29 23.68
N TYR A 41 4.91 12.03 22.77
CA TYR A 41 4.74 11.14 21.62
C TYR A 41 5.78 10.04 21.65
N SER A 42 5.43 8.87 21.11
CA SER A 42 6.34 7.74 20.94
C SER A 42 5.90 6.90 19.75
N LEU A 43 6.86 6.27 19.03
CA LEU A 43 6.50 5.28 18.03
C LEU A 43 5.84 4.08 18.72
N TYR A 44 4.76 3.59 18.13
CA TYR A 44 4.09 2.38 18.60
C TYR A 44 4.96 1.17 18.26
N LYS A 45 5.62 0.62 19.27
CA LYS A 45 6.61 -0.46 19.13
C LYS A 45 6.10 -1.76 19.76
N SER A 46 6.40 -2.89 19.14
CA SER A 46 6.22 -4.22 19.72
C SER A 46 7.25 -4.47 20.83
N THR A 47 6.89 -5.31 21.76
CA THR A 47 7.84 -5.91 22.72
C THR A 47 8.51 -7.16 22.14
N GLY A 48 7.94 -7.76 21.09
CA GLY A 48 8.48 -8.93 20.39
C GLY A 48 9.39 -8.52 19.22
N THR A 49 10.15 -9.49 18.73
CA THR A 49 11.12 -9.34 17.64
C THR A 49 10.82 -10.20 16.42
N GLU A 50 9.89 -11.16 16.56
CA GLU A 50 9.51 -12.06 15.47
C GLU A 50 8.68 -11.32 14.41
N ALA A 51 8.83 -11.71 13.17
CA ALA A 51 8.22 -11.02 12.02
C ALA A 51 6.69 -10.91 12.14
N GLU A 52 6.04 -11.96 12.63
CA GLU A 52 4.58 -12.01 12.83
C GLU A 52 4.14 -11.05 13.95
N GLU A 53 4.92 -10.94 15.03
CA GLU A 53 4.64 -10.00 16.13
C GLU A 53 4.80 -8.55 15.67
N LEU A 54 5.85 -8.26 14.91
CA LEU A 54 6.09 -6.94 14.32
C LEU A 54 5.00 -6.56 13.31
N ALA A 55 4.57 -7.51 12.49
CA ALA A 55 3.47 -7.33 11.55
C ALA A 55 2.14 -7.06 12.26
N GLN A 56 1.84 -7.84 13.31
CA GLN A 56 0.63 -7.65 14.11
C GLN A 56 0.67 -6.30 14.83
N ASN A 57 1.82 -5.90 15.35
CA ASN A 57 1.99 -4.59 15.99
C ASN A 57 1.73 -3.45 15.00
N PHE A 58 2.29 -3.55 13.78
CA PHE A 58 2.05 -2.54 12.75
C PHE A 58 0.59 -2.48 12.33
N TYR A 59 -0.09 -3.62 12.19
CA TYR A 59 -1.54 -3.66 11.97
C TYR A 59 -2.31 -3.01 13.13
N ASN A 60 -1.96 -3.33 14.38
CA ASN A 60 -2.62 -2.80 15.57
C ASN A 60 -2.57 -1.27 15.65
N LEU A 61 -1.50 -0.64 15.15
CA LEU A 61 -1.39 0.81 15.05
C LEU A 61 -2.60 1.44 14.32
N PHE A 62 -3.20 0.73 13.37
CA PHE A 62 -4.31 1.22 12.53
C PHE A 62 -5.65 0.55 12.87
N SER A 63 -5.69 -0.34 13.84
CA SER A 63 -6.89 -1.06 14.21
C SER A 63 -7.66 -0.37 15.33
N LYS A 64 -8.92 -0.75 15.50
CA LYS A 64 -9.79 -0.27 16.56
C LYS A 64 -9.25 -0.55 17.97
N ALA A 65 -8.50 -1.63 18.15
CA ALA A 65 -8.00 -2.06 19.46
C ALA A 65 -7.03 -1.06 20.11
N VAL A 66 -6.42 -0.18 19.32
CA VAL A 66 -5.39 0.78 19.78
C VAL A 66 -5.92 2.21 19.89
N ASN A 67 -7.23 2.37 19.83
CA ASN A 67 -7.88 3.67 19.90
C ASN A 67 -7.54 4.40 21.19
N GLY A 68 -6.88 5.53 21.07
CA GLY A 68 -6.75 6.55 22.09
C GLY A 68 -5.38 6.69 22.74
N ASP A 69 -4.59 5.61 22.92
CA ASP A 69 -3.38 5.67 23.76
C ASP A 69 -2.11 5.07 23.12
N ASN A 70 -1.98 5.13 21.79
CA ASN A 70 -0.79 4.54 21.17
C ASN A 70 0.46 5.44 21.18
N GLY A 71 0.34 6.70 21.57
CA GLY A 71 1.44 7.66 21.62
C GLY A 71 1.92 8.15 20.25
N GLU A 72 1.58 7.48 19.16
CA GLU A 72 2.05 7.82 17.81
C GLU A 72 1.12 8.77 17.06
N TYR A 73 -0.18 8.80 17.41
CA TYR A 73 -1.16 9.66 16.74
C TYR A 73 -1.02 11.11 17.19
N ILE A 74 -0.86 12.01 16.21
CA ILE A 74 -0.88 13.47 16.44
C ILE A 74 -2.26 13.99 16.09
N PHE A 75 -2.83 13.53 14.95
CA PHE A 75 -4.18 13.91 14.54
C PHE A 75 -4.90 12.72 13.88
N GLN A 76 -6.12 12.46 14.35
CA GLN A 76 -6.97 11.40 13.82
C GLN A 76 -8.42 11.85 13.73
N LYS A 77 -9.15 11.33 12.77
CA LYS A 77 -10.60 11.40 12.72
C LYS A 77 -11.19 10.17 13.38
N GLN A 78 -11.88 10.37 14.49
CA GLN A 78 -12.57 9.28 15.19
C GLN A 78 -13.98 9.05 14.62
N TYR A 79 -14.43 7.80 14.78
CA TYR A 79 -15.77 7.37 14.40
C TYR A 79 -16.44 6.67 15.60
N ASN A 80 -17.77 6.80 15.70
CA ASN A 80 -18.55 6.20 16.77
C ASN A 80 -19.83 5.61 16.20
N VAL A 81 -19.89 4.29 16.08
CA VAL A 81 -21.04 3.57 15.54
C VAL A 81 -22.29 3.76 16.42
N ALA A 82 -22.15 3.74 17.75
CA ALA A 82 -23.26 3.93 18.67
C ALA A 82 -23.92 5.31 18.52
N ALA A 83 -23.13 6.34 18.16
CA ALA A 83 -23.64 7.68 17.88
C ALA A 83 -24.08 7.87 16.41
N GLY A 84 -24.19 6.82 15.62
CA GLY A 84 -24.55 6.89 14.21
C GLY A 84 -23.47 7.52 13.31
N LYS A 85 -22.23 7.60 13.78
CA LYS A 85 -21.07 8.23 13.10
C LYS A 85 -20.04 7.18 12.69
N GLY A 86 -20.47 6.04 12.23
CA GLY A 86 -19.59 5.01 11.63
C GLY A 86 -19.30 5.28 10.16
N HIS A 87 -18.50 4.39 9.56
CA HIS A 87 -18.17 4.41 8.13
C HIS A 87 -18.26 3.00 7.52
N MET A 88 -18.01 2.90 6.20
CA MET A 88 -18.22 1.66 5.43
C MET A 88 -16.91 0.96 5.07
N TRP A 89 -15.79 1.25 5.72
CA TRP A 89 -14.50 0.75 5.28
C TRP A 89 -14.44 -0.78 5.26
N ASP A 90 -14.84 -1.43 6.35
CA ASP A 90 -14.82 -2.90 6.43
C ASP A 90 -15.75 -3.51 5.38
N LYS A 91 -16.99 -3.05 5.28
CA LYS A 91 -17.95 -3.52 4.28
C LYS A 91 -17.41 -3.46 2.86
N LEU A 92 -16.69 -2.39 2.52
CA LEU A 92 -16.18 -2.17 1.17
C LEU A 92 -14.87 -2.91 0.87
N ASN A 93 -14.14 -3.38 1.89
CA ASN A 93 -12.76 -3.85 1.68
C ASN A 93 -12.46 -5.26 2.21
N VAL A 94 -13.39 -5.92 2.91
CA VAL A 94 -13.20 -7.33 3.31
C VAL A 94 -12.94 -8.22 2.10
N PRO A 95 -12.15 -9.30 2.27
CA PRO A 95 -11.92 -10.27 1.21
C PRO A 95 -13.22 -10.93 0.72
N PHE A 96 -13.20 -11.47 -0.47
CA PHE A 96 -14.39 -11.95 -1.18
C PHE A 96 -15.23 -12.96 -0.37
N SER A 97 -14.61 -13.96 0.22
CA SER A 97 -15.32 -15.01 0.98
C SER A 97 -15.91 -14.53 2.30
N TYR A 98 -15.54 -13.35 2.75
CA TYR A 98 -15.99 -12.73 3.99
C TYR A 98 -16.97 -11.57 3.78
N ARG A 99 -17.34 -11.30 2.53
CA ARG A 99 -18.40 -10.33 2.20
C ARG A 99 -19.78 -10.96 2.36
N GLY A 100 -20.74 -10.20 2.88
CA GLY A 100 -22.09 -10.72 3.07
C GLY A 100 -22.98 -10.54 1.84
N ASP A 101 -23.33 -9.31 1.53
CA ASP A 101 -24.35 -8.94 0.54
C ASP A 101 -23.81 -8.54 -0.83
N GLY A 102 -22.57 -8.94 -1.14
CA GLY A 102 -21.94 -8.65 -2.43
C GLY A 102 -21.02 -7.44 -2.44
N TRP A 103 -20.91 -6.67 -1.39
CA TRP A 103 -19.94 -5.60 -1.24
C TRP A 103 -18.64 -6.13 -0.63
N GLY A 104 -17.51 -5.62 -1.09
CA GLY A 104 -16.18 -6.01 -0.62
C GLY A 104 -15.12 -5.77 -1.67
N CYS A 105 -13.87 -6.12 -1.38
CA CYS A 105 -12.75 -6.15 -2.31
C CYS A 105 -12.42 -4.80 -3.00
N GLY A 106 -12.88 -3.67 -2.46
CA GLY A 106 -12.78 -2.36 -3.08
C GLY A 106 -11.34 -1.86 -3.23
N MET A 107 -10.44 -2.30 -2.34
CA MET A 107 -9.02 -1.94 -2.37
C MET A 107 -8.17 -3.19 -2.61
N SER A 108 -7.55 -3.25 -3.79
CA SER A 108 -6.68 -4.36 -4.19
C SER A 108 -5.27 -3.81 -4.45
N PRO A 109 -4.33 -4.00 -3.51
CA PRO A 109 -2.93 -3.66 -3.72
C PRO A 109 -2.38 -4.32 -4.98
N VAL A 110 -1.53 -3.62 -5.73
CA VAL A 110 -0.87 -4.18 -6.93
C VAL A 110 0.45 -4.83 -6.57
N LEU A 111 0.94 -5.75 -7.43
CA LEU A 111 2.20 -6.46 -7.20
C LEU A 111 3.37 -5.50 -7.00
N GLU A 112 3.43 -4.41 -7.76
CA GLU A 112 4.47 -3.41 -7.64
C GLU A 112 4.54 -2.80 -6.23
N MET A 113 3.40 -2.61 -5.56
CA MET A 113 3.41 -2.12 -4.19
C MET A 113 3.89 -3.18 -3.19
N VAL A 114 3.54 -4.44 -3.40
CA VAL A 114 4.02 -5.57 -2.58
C VAL A 114 5.53 -5.75 -2.70
N GLU A 115 6.07 -5.54 -3.90
CA GLU A 115 7.50 -5.62 -4.19
C GLU A 115 8.32 -4.41 -3.69
N GLU A 116 7.69 -3.29 -3.34
CA GLU A 116 8.39 -2.19 -2.67
C GLU A 116 8.83 -2.53 -1.24
N PHE A 117 8.14 -3.42 -0.56
CA PHE A 117 8.57 -3.89 0.74
C PHE A 117 9.81 -4.78 0.59
N GLU A 118 10.93 -4.35 1.16
CA GLU A 118 12.21 -5.09 1.13
C GLU A 118 12.08 -6.45 1.86
N TYR A 119 13.09 -7.29 1.74
CA TYR A 119 13.28 -8.40 2.67
C TYR A 119 13.92 -7.89 3.98
N ILE A 120 13.77 -8.64 5.07
CA ILE A 120 14.29 -8.24 6.40
C ILE A 120 15.80 -7.98 6.40
N ASP A 121 16.54 -8.64 5.51
CA ASP A 121 17.99 -8.45 5.32
C ASP A 121 18.36 -7.21 4.50
N GLY A 122 17.36 -6.42 4.06
CA GLY A 122 17.51 -5.22 3.27
C GLY A 122 17.74 -5.45 1.78
N THR A 123 17.55 -6.68 1.29
CA THR A 123 17.56 -6.96 -0.14
C THR A 123 16.28 -6.45 -0.80
N GLU A 124 16.37 -6.19 -2.11
CA GLU A 124 15.25 -5.69 -2.92
C GLU A 124 14.03 -6.63 -2.83
N GLY A 125 12.86 -6.03 -2.71
CA GLY A 125 11.62 -6.74 -2.41
C GLY A 125 10.99 -7.53 -3.56
N LYS A 126 11.69 -7.72 -4.69
CA LYS A 126 11.21 -8.52 -5.82
C LYS A 126 10.91 -9.96 -5.42
N LEU A 127 9.71 -10.46 -5.78
CA LEU A 127 9.32 -11.82 -5.48
C LEU A 127 10.08 -12.83 -6.36
N LYS A 128 10.58 -13.91 -5.75
CA LYS A 128 11.37 -14.93 -6.41
C LYS A 128 10.47 -15.95 -7.11
N MET A 129 9.87 -15.60 -8.23
CA MET A 129 9.00 -16.51 -9.02
C MET A 129 9.78 -17.48 -9.88
N LYS A 130 11.01 -17.12 -10.29
CA LYS A 130 11.89 -17.92 -11.14
C LYS A 130 13.30 -17.94 -10.57
N ASP A 131 14.01 -19.03 -10.84
CA ASP A 131 15.44 -19.13 -10.55
C ASP A 131 16.31 -18.41 -11.61
N SER A 132 17.62 -18.46 -11.44
CA SER A 132 18.58 -17.83 -12.35
C SER A 132 18.59 -18.43 -13.77
N SER A 133 18.04 -19.63 -13.95
CA SER A 133 17.89 -20.29 -15.27
C SER A 133 16.56 -19.90 -15.95
N GLY A 134 15.68 -19.16 -15.25
CA GLY A 134 14.34 -18.82 -15.73
C GLY A 134 13.28 -19.90 -15.46
N LYS A 135 13.62 -20.99 -14.77
CA LYS A 135 12.67 -22.03 -14.38
C LYS A 135 11.81 -21.54 -13.21
N ALA A 136 10.51 -21.88 -13.22
CA ALA A 136 9.60 -21.54 -12.12
C ALA A 136 10.06 -22.20 -10.81
N ILE A 137 10.04 -21.42 -9.73
CA ILE A 137 10.28 -21.93 -8.37
C ILE A 137 8.96 -22.43 -7.82
N SER A 138 8.98 -23.65 -7.26
CA SER A 138 7.82 -24.29 -6.64
C SER A 138 7.83 -24.10 -5.13
N TYR A 139 6.68 -23.74 -4.56
CA TYR A 139 6.47 -23.46 -3.14
C TYR A 139 5.43 -24.42 -2.56
N ASP A 140 5.57 -24.82 -1.30
CA ASP A 140 4.61 -25.71 -0.64
C ASP A 140 3.28 -25.02 -0.32
N SER A 141 3.32 -23.71 -0.08
CA SER A 141 2.16 -22.89 0.18
C SER A 141 2.21 -21.61 -0.69
N PRO A 142 1.06 -21.03 -1.07
CA PRO A 142 1.05 -19.75 -1.78
C PRO A 142 1.57 -18.58 -0.92
N TYR A 143 1.70 -18.76 0.40
CA TYR A 143 2.28 -17.80 1.32
C TYR A 143 3.81 -17.82 1.34
N ASP A 144 4.44 -18.95 0.99
CA ASP A 144 5.90 -19.15 1.19
C ASP A 144 6.77 -18.21 0.36
N ILE A 145 6.29 -17.71 -0.77
CA ILE A 145 7.00 -16.74 -1.60
C ILE A 145 7.26 -15.41 -0.86
N PHE A 146 6.49 -15.13 0.21
CA PHE A 146 6.59 -13.90 1.01
C PHE A 146 7.42 -14.06 2.27
N LYS A 147 8.00 -15.23 2.53
CA LYS A 147 8.85 -15.44 3.70
C LYS A 147 9.99 -14.42 3.76
N ASN A 148 10.27 -13.94 4.96
CA ASN A 148 11.30 -12.93 5.23
C ASN A 148 11.08 -11.55 4.57
N LYS A 149 9.87 -11.23 4.13
CA LYS A 149 9.51 -9.88 3.71
C LYS A 149 9.39 -8.95 4.92
N ASP A 150 9.54 -7.66 4.70
CA ASP A 150 9.29 -6.59 5.67
C ASP A 150 7.96 -6.85 6.42
N PRO A 151 7.96 -6.94 7.75
CA PRO A 151 6.76 -7.21 8.53
C PRO A 151 5.61 -6.22 8.28
N ARG A 152 5.90 -4.99 7.88
CA ARG A 152 4.87 -4.00 7.53
C ARG A 152 4.03 -4.41 6.32
N LEU A 153 4.56 -5.24 5.42
CA LEU A 153 3.78 -5.82 4.34
C LEU A 153 2.63 -6.65 4.91
N LEU A 154 2.93 -7.57 5.83
CA LEU A 154 1.93 -8.45 6.45
C LEU A 154 0.94 -7.66 7.31
N GLY A 155 1.40 -6.57 7.95
CA GLY A 155 0.54 -5.66 8.70
C GLY A 155 -0.39 -4.81 7.83
N SER A 156 -0.10 -4.68 6.53
CA SER A 156 -0.84 -3.80 5.61
C SER A 156 -1.64 -4.53 4.54
N VAL A 157 -1.26 -5.76 4.17
CA VAL A 157 -1.79 -6.49 3.02
C VAL A 157 -2.08 -7.94 3.39
N TYR A 158 -3.25 -8.45 3.04
CA TYR A 158 -3.54 -9.87 3.01
C TYR A 158 -2.98 -10.48 1.73
N LEU A 159 -2.12 -11.46 1.92
CA LEU A 159 -1.42 -12.18 0.87
C LEU A 159 -2.09 -13.53 0.59
N PRO A 160 -1.95 -14.13 -0.59
CA PRO A 160 -2.40 -15.49 -0.85
C PRO A 160 -1.86 -16.47 0.19
N GLY A 161 -2.74 -17.24 0.81
CA GLY A 161 -2.40 -18.19 1.88
C GLY A 161 -2.25 -17.59 3.28
N ALA A 162 -2.32 -16.28 3.45
CA ALA A 162 -2.27 -15.64 4.76
C ALA A 162 -3.55 -15.94 5.59
N ASP A 163 -3.40 -15.94 6.92
CA ASP A 163 -4.53 -16.07 7.81
C ASP A 163 -5.33 -14.77 7.85
N TYR A 164 -6.64 -14.88 7.65
CA TYR A 164 -7.60 -13.81 7.90
C TYR A 164 -8.19 -14.04 9.29
N LYS A 165 -8.03 -13.09 10.18
CA LYS A 165 -8.44 -13.23 11.58
C LYS A 165 -9.87 -12.78 11.88
N GLY A 166 -10.42 -11.94 11.01
CA GLY A 166 -11.82 -11.51 11.14
C GLY A 166 -12.80 -12.61 10.78
N TYR A 167 -14.06 -12.46 11.17
CA TYR A 167 -15.17 -13.27 10.68
C TYR A 167 -15.06 -14.78 10.92
N GLY A 168 -14.55 -15.19 12.07
CA GLY A 168 -14.35 -16.61 12.40
C GLY A 168 -13.05 -17.21 11.89
N GLY A 169 -12.22 -16.43 11.24
CA GLY A 169 -10.89 -16.83 10.76
C GLY A 169 -10.89 -17.65 9.48
N GLY A 170 -9.72 -18.01 9.03
CA GLY A 170 -9.47 -18.85 7.86
C GLY A 170 -8.35 -18.29 6.99
N LYS A 171 -8.06 -18.96 5.89
CA LYS A 171 -7.01 -18.54 4.96
C LYS A 171 -7.58 -17.75 3.78
N ILE A 172 -6.81 -16.81 3.29
CA ILE A 172 -7.05 -16.17 2.00
C ILE A 172 -6.72 -17.16 0.90
N GLU A 173 -7.74 -17.69 0.25
CA GLU A 173 -7.60 -18.66 -0.82
C GLU A 173 -7.72 -17.97 -2.18
N TRP A 174 -6.68 -17.24 -2.56
CA TRP A 174 -6.59 -16.62 -3.88
C TRP A 174 -5.63 -17.41 -4.77
N ILE A 175 -6.16 -18.07 -5.80
CA ILE A 175 -5.37 -18.69 -6.88
C ILE A 175 -5.91 -18.22 -8.23
N ARG A 176 -5.05 -18.23 -9.24
CA ARG A 176 -5.41 -17.88 -10.62
C ARG A 176 -5.87 -19.12 -11.41
N GLY A 177 -5.36 -20.27 -11.05
CA GLY A 177 -5.66 -21.50 -11.77
C GLY A 177 -4.98 -22.71 -11.22
N VAL A 178 -5.20 -23.83 -11.93
CA VAL A 178 -4.63 -25.15 -11.68
C VAL A 178 -3.84 -25.57 -12.91
N ILE A 179 -2.69 -26.18 -12.71
CA ILE A 179 -1.85 -26.74 -13.77
C ILE A 179 -1.88 -28.28 -13.66
N ASN A 180 -2.37 -28.97 -14.71
CA ASN A 180 -2.19 -30.40 -14.83
C ASN A 180 -0.73 -30.69 -15.21
N GLY A 181 0.14 -30.66 -14.18
CA GLY A 181 1.58 -30.75 -14.34
C GLY A 181 2.32 -30.41 -13.06
N GLN A 182 3.61 -30.10 -13.21
CA GLN A 182 4.51 -29.73 -12.12
C GLN A 182 5.43 -28.57 -12.54
N ASP A 183 5.96 -27.83 -11.57
CA ASP A 183 6.94 -26.76 -11.78
C ASP A 183 6.49 -25.70 -12.80
N GLY A 184 5.19 -25.43 -12.87
CA GLY A 184 4.61 -24.48 -13.83
C GLY A 184 4.45 -25.01 -15.26
N ILE A 185 4.80 -26.29 -15.51
CA ILE A 185 4.75 -26.93 -16.83
C ILE A 185 3.54 -27.86 -16.89
N GLY A 186 2.68 -27.67 -17.88
CA GLY A 186 1.50 -28.49 -18.10
C GLY A 186 0.32 -27.68 -18.63
N THR A 187 -0.84 -28.33 -18.76
CA THR A 187 -2.07 -27.67 -19.20
C THR A 187 -2.62 -26.80 -18.08
N LYS A 188 -2.83 -25.50 -18.36
CA LYS A 188 -3.40 -24.55 -17.43
C LYS A 188 -4.92 -24.48 -17.55
N TYR A 189 -5.58 -24.50 -16.40
CA TYR A 189 -7.03 -24.27 -16.25
C TYR A 189 -7.21 -23.05 -15.36
N GLU A 190 -7.56 -21.92 -15.99
CA GLU A 190 -7.66 -20.64 -15.31
C GLU A 190 -9.10 -20.34 -14.90
N ALA A 191 -9.24 -19.62 -13.78
CA ALA A 191 -10.52 -19.09 -13.37
C ALA A 191 -11.05 -18.08 -14.39
N SER A 192 -12.28 -18.25 -14.84
CA SER A 192 -12.97 -17.38 -15.82
C SER A 192 -14.07 -16.54 -15.21
N ALA A 193 -14.53 -16.86 -14.01
CA ALA A 193 -15.65 -16.24 -13.32
C ALA A 193 -15.26 -15.78 -11.90
N GLN A 194 -16.24 -15.32 -11.13
CA GLN A 194 -16.09 -15.05 -9.70
C GLN A 194 -15.74 -16.31 -8.90
N PRO A 195 -15.11 -16.20 -7.72
CA PRO A 195 -14.93 -17.33 -6.83
C PRO A 195 -16.26 -18.08 -6.60
N ASP A 196 -16.17 -19.38 -6.30
CA ASP A 196 -17.30 -20.28 -5.99
C ASP A 196 -18.35 -20.45 -7.10
N LYS A 197 -18.22 -19.84 -8.24
CA LYS A 197 -19.04 -20.13 -9.41
C LYS A 197 -18.41 -21.28 -10.22
N GLU A 198 -18.53 -21.34 -11.49
CA GLU A 198 -18.14 -22.41 -12.38
C GLU A 198 -16.61 -22.59 -12.57
N ASN A 199 -15.82 -22.33 -11.53
CA ASN A 199 -14.37 -22.41 -11.55
C ASN A 199 -13.87 -23.81 -11.14
N LYS A 200 -14.33 -24.85 -11.83
CA LYS A 200 -13.95 -26.22 -11.54
C LYS A 200 -13.41 -26.93 -12.75
N VAL A 201 -12.45 -27.83 -12.54
CA VAL A 201 -11.89 -28.71 -13.56
C VAL A 201 -11.73 -30.11 -12.98
N VAL A 202 -12.00 -31.14 -13.79
CA VAL A 202 -11.72 -32.54 -13.43
C VAL A 202 -10.43 -32.96 -14.09
N ILE A 203 -9.48 -33.42 -13.28
CA ILE A 203 -8.17 -33.95 -13.73
C ILE A 203 -7.97 -35.32 -13.09
N ASP A 204 -7.79 -36.34 -13.90
CA ASP A 204 -7.59 -37.73 -13.45
C ASP A 204 -8.67 -38.20 -12.44
N GLY A 205 -9.94 -37.82 -12.69
CA GLY A 205 -11.09 -38.17 -11.85
C GLY A 205 -11.27 -37.32 -10.57
N GLN A 206 -10.33 -36.41 -10.28
CA GLN A 206 -10.43 -35.51 -9.13
C GLN A 206 -10.87 -34.11 -9.58
N THR A 207 -11.80 -33.49 -8.82
CA THR A 207 -12.28 -32.14 -9.08
C THR A 207 -11.41 -31.11 -8.33
N TYR A 208 -10.92 -30.13 -9.06
CA TYR A 208 -10.13 -29.00 -8.54
C TYR A 208 -10.90 -27.69 -8.72
N ASN A 209 -10.82 -26.79 -7.72
CA ASN A 209 -11.28 -25.41 -7.86
C ASN A 209 -10.13 -24.57 -8.45
N THR A 210 -10.43 -23.83 -9.53
CA THR A 210 -9.41 -23.03 -10.23
C THR A 210 -9.29 -21.60 -9.69
N SER A 211 -10.09 -21.17 -8.71
CA SER A 211 -10.07 -19.81 -8.18
C SER A 211 -9.70 -19.70 -6.71
N GLY A 212 -9.84 -20.78 -5.92
CA GLY A 212 -10.00 -20.63 -4.47
C GLY A 212 -11.30 -19.90 -4.12
N LYS A 213 -11.53 -19.57 -2.85
CA LYS A 213 -12.73 -18.86 -2.39
C LYS A 213 -12.62 -17.33 -2.48
N ASP A 214 -11.41 -16.79 -2.63
CA ASP A 214 -11.12 -15.35 -2.68
C ASP A 214 -10.53 -14.89 -4.02
N GLY A 215 -10.21 -15.81 -4.93
CA GLY A 215 -9.55 -15.55 -6.20
C GLY A 215 -10.48 -15.44 -7.38
N GLY A 216 -9.94 -15.61 -8.56
CA GLY A 216 -10.74 -15.66 -9.77
C GLY A 216 -10.12 -15.05 -11.00
N SER A 217 -10.99 -14.60 -11.89
CA SER A 217 -10.61 -13.94 -13.14
C SER A 217 -9.93 -12.58 -12.89
N LEU A 218 -8.94 -12.26 -13.71
CA LEU A 218 -8.32 -10.92 -13.70
C LEU A 218 -9.22 -9.82 -14.29
N SER A 219 -10.33 -10.17 -14.92
CA SER A 219 -11.16 -9.22 -15.67
C SER A 219 -12.62 -9.21 -15.25
N VAL A 220 -13.13 -10.27 -14.66
CA VAL A 220 -14.55 -10.47 -14.33
C VAL A 220 -14.72 -10.64 -12.83
N GLY A 221 -15.88 -10.19 -12.31
CA GLY A 221 -16.27 -10.35 -10.91
C GLY A 221 -15.72 -9.28 -9.97
N ASP A 222 -16.09 -9.38 -8.70
CA ASP A 222 -15.83 -8.40 -7.65
C ASP A 222 -14.68 -8.81 -6.72
N ALA A 223 -14.10 -10.01 -6.87
CA ALA A 223 -12.90 -10.41 -6.14
C ALA A 223 -11.69 -9.56 -6.52
N SER A 224 -10.68 -9.52 -5.66
CA SER A 224 -9.42 -8.87 -6.01
C SER A 224 -8.89 -9.42 -7.35
N LYS A 225 -8.46 -8.52 -8.23
CA LYS A 225 -7.87 -8.86 -9.52
C LYS A 225 -6.34 -8.86 -9.49
N THR A 226 -5.74 -8.61 -8.33
CA THR A 226 -4.29 -8.47 -8.18
C THR A 226 -3.65 -9.58 -7.37
N GLY A 227 -4.45 -10.41 -6.69
CA GLY A 227 -3.96 -11.44 -5.77
C GLY A 227 -3.91 -10.97 -4.32
N PHE A 228 -4.20 -9.71 -4.03
CA PHE A 228 -4.02 -9.10 -2.73
C PHE A 228 -5.26 -8.38 -2.25
N TYR A 229 -5.42 -8.28 -0.92
CA TYR A 229 -6.43 -7.46 -0.26
C TYR A 229 -5.75 -6.52 0.73
N GLN A 230 -6.29 -5.33 0.92
CA GLN A 230 -5.77 -4.43 1.93
C GLN A 230 -6.17 -4.90 3.32
N ARG A 231 -5.21 -4.97 4.25
CA ARG A 231 -5.40 -5.29 5.67
C ARG A 231 -5.48 -4.04 6.54
N LYS A 232 -4.64 -3.05 6.24
CA LYS A 232 -4.57 -1.79 6.99
C LYS A 232 -5.94 -1.13 7.10
N PHE A 233 -6.35 -0.71 8.30
CA PHE A 233 -7.65 -0.14 8.65
C PHE A 233 -8.85 -1.10 8.68
N LEU A 234 -8.69 -2.39 8.35
CA LEU A 234 -9.77 -3.35 8.60
C LEU A 234 -9.84 -3.71 10.09
N ASP A 235 -11.06 -3.91 10.60
CA ASP A 235 -11.30 -4.30 11.99
C ASP A 235 -11.44 -5.82 12.09
N GLU A 236 -10.36 -6.53 12.36
CA GLU A 236 -10.33 -7.99 12.53
C GLU A 236 -11.12 -8.48 13.78
N SER A 237 -11.59 -7.58 14.63
CA SER A 237 -12.47 -7.93 15.76
C SER A 237 -13.93 -8.19 15.35
N LEU A 238 -14.31 -7.83 14.14
CA LEU A 238 -15.63 -8.10 13.60
C LEU A 238 -15.76 -9.59 13.27
N THR A 239 -16.76 -10.26 13.83
CA THR A 239 -16.86 -11.73 13.83
C THR A 239 -17.99 -12.27 12.95
N ASP A 240 -18.86 -11.41 12.46
CA ASP A 240 -19.96 -11.80 11.59
C ASP A 240 -20.37 -10.66 10.63
N TYR A 241 -21.14 -11.02 9.61
CA TYR A 241 -21.59 -10.09 8.60
C TYR A 241 -22.43 -8.93 9.15
N THR A 242 -23.23 -9.18 10.18
CA THR A 242 -24.09 -8.13 10.76
C THR A 242 -23.27 -7.00 11.39
N ASN A 243 -22.04 -7.31 11.81
CA ASN A 243 -21.11 -6.33 12.36
C ASN A 243 -20.38 -5.48 11.29
N ILE A 244 -20.37 -5.92 10.03
CA ILE A 244 -19.75 -5.18 8.92
C ILE A 244 -20.75 -4.52 7.98
N ASP A 245 -22.01 -4.48 8.33
CA ASP A 245 -23.02 -3.74 7.57
C ASP A 245 -22.69 -2.23 7.45
N ALA A 246 -23.42 -1.55 6.57
CA ALA A 246 -23.19 -0.14 6.25
C ALA A 246 -23.04 0.73 7.51
N LYS A 247 -21.96 1.54 7.54
CA LYS A 247 -21.64 2.49 8.61
C LYS A 247 -21.38 1.88 9.99
N ARG A 248 -20.98 0.61 10.05
CA ARG A 248 -20.65 -0.06 11.31
C ARG A 248 -19.17 -0.10 11.64
N SER A 249 -18.30 0.37 10.75
CA SER A 249 -16.88 0.52 11.04
C SER A 249 -16.62 1.74 11.92
N SER A 250 -15.84 1.56 12.96
CA SER A 250 -15.43 2.63 13.89
C SER A 250 -13.92 2.80 13.96
N THR A 251 -13.16 2.12 13.11
CA THR A 251 -11.71 2.27 12.99
C THR A 251 -11.36 3.74 12.71
N PRO A 252 -10.48 4.38 13.51
CA PRO A 252 -10.13 5.77 13.29
C PRO A 252 -9.34 5.94 12.00
N TRP A 253 -9.51 7.06 11.35
CA TRP A 253 -8.65 7.46 10.24
C TRP A 253 -7.50 8.30 10.76
N VAL A 254 -6.29 7.79 10.65
CA VAL A 254 -5.06 8.51 11.01
C VAL A 254 -4.78 9.54 9.93
N VAL A 255 -4.73 10.80 10.30
CA VAL A 255 -4.44 11.91 9.38
C VAL A 255 -2.97 12.29 9.47
N PHE A 256 -2.41 12.28 10.70
CA PHE A 256 -1.04 12.68 10.96
C PHE A 256 -0.48 11.93 12.17
N ARG A 257 0.71 11.35 12.04
CA ARG A 257 1.35 10.54 13.06
C ARG A 257 2.86 10.75 13.12
N LEU A 258 3.44 10.36 14.24
CA LEU A 258 4.85 10.63 14.57
C LEU A 258 5.83 10.09 13.52
N ALA A 259 5.56 8.91 12.93
CA ALA A 259 6.43 8.38 11.90
C ALA A 259 6.57 9.30 10.69
N GLU A 260 5.52 10.06 10.34
CA GLU A 260 5.61 11.07 9.28
C GLU A 260 6.57 12.21 9.65
N ILE A 261 6.63 12.59 10.95
CA ILE A 261 7.55 13.64 11.42
C ILE A 261 9.01 13.18 11.26
N TYR A 262 9.33 11.93 11.63
CA TYR A 262 10.66 11.36 11.39
C TYR A 262 11.04 11.42 9.92
N LEU A 263 10.12 11.00 9.04
CA LEU A 263 10.33 10.99 7.58
C LEU A 263 10.45 12.41 7.00
N ASN A 264 9.69 13.37 7.51
CA ASN A 264 9.75 14.77 7.09
C ASN A 264 11.12 15.37 7.45
N ARG A 265 11.62 15.13 8.70
CA ARG A 265 12.94 15.63 9.11
C ARG A 265 14.06 14.99 8.32
N ALA A 266 14.00 13.67 8.13
CA ALA A 266 15.00 12.96 7.35
C ALA A 266 15.07 13.48 5.90
N GLU A 267 13.91 13.70 5.26
CA GLU A 267 13.88 14.27 3.91
C GLU A 267 14.45 15.69 3.88
N ALA A 268 14.06 16.54 4.84
CA ALA A 268 14.60 17.91 4.93
C ALA A 268 16.12 17.92 5.08
N CYS A 269 16.68 17.06 5.94
CA CYS A 269 18.14 16.93 6.08
C CYS A 269 18.83 16.53 4.77
N MET A 270 18.24 15.59 4.03
CA MET A 270 18.79 15.12 2.74
C MET A 270 18.73 16.22 1.66
N GLU A 271 17.62 16.94 1.56
CA GLU A 271 17.45 18.04 0.60
C GLU A 271 18.37 19.22 0.91
N LEU A 272 18.61 19.51 2.18
CA LEU A 272 19.55 20.54 2.64
C LEU A 272 21.01 20.10 2.56
N ASN A 273 21.26 18.79 2.38
CA ASN A 273 22.60 18.19 2.54
C ASN A 273 23.29 18.59 3.87
N ARG A 274 22.49 18.66 4.96
CA ARG A 274 22.92 19.02 6.32
C ARG A 274 22.30 18.04 7.32
N HIS A 275 22.95 17.85 8.48
CA HIS A 275 22.44 16.97 9.55
C HIS A 275 22.16 15.53 9.09
N LEU A 276 23.05 14.97 8.25
CA LEU A 276 22.87 13.64 7.66
C LEU A 276 22.90 12.51 8.70
N ASP A 277 23.55 12.70 9.82
CA ASP A 277 23.54 11.84 10.99
C ASP A 277 22.14 11.79 11.64
N VAL A 278 21.45 12.93 11.72
CA VAL A 278 20.05 13.01 12.18
C VAL A 278 19.12 12.28 11.20
N ALA A 279 19.28 12.49 9.89
CA ALA A 279 18.52 11.78 8.87
C ALA A 279 18.68 10.25 9.01
N LEU A 280 19.91 9.78 9.19
CA LEU A 280 20.23 8.37 9.38
C LEU A 280 19.57 7.81 10.65
N LYS A 281 19.65 8.54 11.75
CA LYS A 281 18.98 8.16 13.01
C LYS A 281 17.47 8.04 12.82
N ASP A 282 16.85 9.03 12.22
CA ASP A 282 15.40 9.09 12.04
C ASP A 282 14.87 7.94 11.18
N ILE A 283 15.51 7.68 10.04
CA ILE A 283 15.16 6.56 9.18
C ILE A 283 15.35 5.23 9.91
N ASN A 284 16.43 5.08 10.68
CA ASN A 284 16.70 3.86 11.40
C ASN A 284 15.76 3.64 12.61
N GLU A 285 15.16 4.67 13.19
CA GLU A 285 14.07 4.51 14.16
C GLU A 285 12.85 3.84 13.51
N ILE A 286 12.49 4.23 12.29
CA ILE A 286 11.39 3.61 11.54
C ILE A 286 11.74 2.18 11.13
N ARG A 287 12.92 1.95 10.55
CA ARG A 287 13.38 0.64 10.10
C ARG A 287 13.57 -0.33 11.27
N GLY A 288 14.10 0.14 12.39
CA GLY A 288 14.26 -0.64 13.62
C GLY A 288 12.92 -1.10 14.20
N ARG A 289 11.90 -0.22 14.22
CA ARG A 289 10.54 -0.58 14.59
C ARG A 289 9.96 -1.67 13.70
N ALA A 290 10.26 -1.61 12.40
CA ALA A 290 9.81 -2.59 11.41
C ALA A 290 10.57 -3.93 11.45
N GLY A 291 11.71 -4.00 12.16
CA GLY A 291 12.55 -5.20 12.23
C GLY A 291 13.31 -5.49 10.94
N ILE A 292 13.59 -4.47 10.13
CA ILE A 292 14.36 -4.61 8.89
C ILE A 292 15.76 -4.03 9.04
N LYS A 293 16.67 -4.48 8.18
CA LYS A 293 18.08 -4.05 8.18
C LYS A 293 18.21 -2.52 8.19
N LEU A 294 18.98 -2.00 9.13
CA LEU A 294 19.26 -0.58 9.25
C LEU A 294 20.14 -0.07 8.10
N LEU A 295 19.98 1.19 7.75
CA LEU A 295 20.88 1.87 6.83
C LEU A 295 22.16 2.29 7.55
N THR A 296 23.22 2.48 6.76
CA THR A 296 24.50 3.04 7.17
C THR A 296 24.71 4.39 6.51
N ALA A 297 25.64 5.18 7.02
CA ALA A 297 25.98 6.46 6.38
C ALA A 297 26.40 6.30 4.90
N GLY A 298 27.05 5.18 4.57
CA GLY A 298 27.50 4.92 3.19
C GLY A 298 26.40 4.55 2.20
N ASN A 299 25.18 4.18 2.67
CA ASN A 299 24.07 3.84 1.78
C ASN A 299 22.82 4.71 1.99
N LEU A 300 22.89 5.73 2.85
CA LEU A 300 21.85 6.72 3.00
C LEU A 300 21.80 7.62 1.77
N THR A 301 20.65 7.65 1.10
CA THR A 301 20.40 8.53 -0.06
C THR A 301 18.99 9.11 0.04
N LEU A 302 18.72 10.20 -0.67
CA LEU A 302 17.38 10.78 -0.76
C LEU A 302 16.35 9.75 -1.29
N ASP A 303 16.76 8.92 -2.26
CA ASP A 303 15.87 7.86 -2.79
C ASP A 303 15.53 6.82 -1.73
N LYS A 304 16.48 6.46 -0.86
CA LYS A 304 16.21 5.55 0.27
C LYS A 304 15.25 6.17 1.29
N VAL A 305 15.37 7.46 1.58
CA VAL A 305 14.43 8.19 2.44
C VAL A 305 13.03 8.24 1.82
N ARG A 306 12.94 8.57 0.54
CA ARG A 306 11.67 8.60 -0.20
C ARG A 306 11.04 7.21 -0.34
N HIS A 307 11.86 6.17 -0.48
CA HIS A 307 11.42 4.78 -0.49
C HIS A 307 10.86 4.36 0.88
N GLU A 308 11.59 4.65 1.97
CA GLU A 308 11.11 4.37 3.33
C GLU A 308 9.77 5.06 3.60
N ARG A 309 9.62 6.34 3.16
CA ARG A 309 8.36 7.06 3.25
C ARG A 309 7.23 6.37 2.46
N LYS A 310 7.51 5.86 1.27
CA LYS A 310 6.54 5.12 0.44
C LYS A 310 6.04 3.86 1.14
N VAL A 311 6.93 3.10 1.77
CA VAL A 311 6.62 1.84 2.45
C VAL A 311 5.91 2.10 3.76
N GLU A 312 6.44 2.98 4.59
CA GLU A 312 5.91 3.28 5.92
C GLU A 312 4.50 3.87 5.87
N LEU A 313 4.27 4.83 4.97
CA LEU A 313 2.99 5.52 4.80
C LEU A 313 2.10 4.87 3.72
N ALA A 314 2.39 3.62 3.34
CA ALA A 314 1.58 2.89 2.37
C ALA A 314 0.11 2.85 2.79
N PHE A 315 -0.80 3.09 1.84
CA PHE A 315 -2.26 3.13 2.03
C PHE A 315 -2.80 4.27 2.92
N GLU A 316 -1.96 5.21 3.37
CA GLU A 316 -2.36 6.40 4.13
C GLU A 316 -2.60 7.63 3.24
N LYS A 317 -2.69 7.44 1.92
CA LYS A 317 -2.93 8.46 0.87
C LYS A 317 -1.81 9.48 0.64
N HIS A 318 -0.61 9.26 1.18
CA HIS A 318 0.54 10.17 1.01
C HIS A 318 1.15 10.12 -0.40
N ARG A 319 1.31 8.92 -1.00
CA ARG A 319 2.09 8.71 -2.22
C ARG A 319 1.74 9.65 -3.38
N TYR A 320 0.45 9.87 -3.62
CA TYR A 320 0.01 10.77 -4.69
C TYR A 320 0.52 12.20 -4.49
N TRP A 321 0.42 12.70 -3.27
CA TRP A 321 0.87 14.04 -2.92
C TRP A 321 2.39 14.16 -2.90
N ASP A 322 3.09 13.16 -2.45
CA ASP A 322 4.55 13.08 -2.49
C ASP A 322 5.06 13.17 -3.93
N LEU A 323 4.51 12.38 -4.85
CA LEU A 323 4.86 12.44 -6.26
C LEU A 323 4.56 13.81 -6.89
N LYS A 324 3.49 14.48 -6.45
CA LYS A 324 3.18 15.83 -6.90
C LYS A 324 4.18 16.87 -6.36
N ARG A 325 4.45 16.88 -5.06
CA ARG A 325 5.39 17.85 -4.46
C ARG A 325 6.84 17.64 -4.94
N TRP A 326 7.24 16.41 -5.19
CA TRP A 326 8.55 16.08 -5.79
C TRP A 326 8.62 16.35 -7.30
N ARG A 327 7.53 16.74 -7.92
CA ARG A 327 7.41 16.92 -9.37
C ARG A 327 7.77 15.67 -10.20
N LEU A 328 7.52 14.48 -9.65
CA LEU A 328 7.77 13.20 -10.31
C LEU A 328 6.53 12.62 -10.98
N ALA A 329 5.30 13.06 -10.61
CA ALA A 329 4.06 12.42 -11.05
C ALA A 329 3.88 12.35 -12.57
N HIS A 330 4.38 13.32 -13.34
CA HIS A 330 4.28 13.35 -14.80
C HIS A 330 5.30 12.46 -15.51
N LEU A 331 6.35 12.06 -14.81
CA LEU A 331 7.38 11.21 -15.38
C LEU A 331 6.85 9.81 -15.69
N ASP A 332 7.55 9.11 -16.58
CA ASP A 332 7.30 7.70 -16.84
C ASP A 332 7.50 6.85 -15.57
N VAL A 333 6.78 5.76 -15.47
CA VAL A 333 6.87 4.85 -14.31
C VAL A 333 8.30 4.31 -14.11
N SER A 334 9.04 4.10 -15.19
CA SER A 334 10.46 3.68 -15.12
C SER A 334 11.39 4.72 -14.47
N LYS A 335 10.91 5.96 -14.34
CA LYS A 335 11.58 7.07 -13.65
C LYS A 335 10.89 7.41 -12.32
N GLY A 336 10.10 6.50 -11.78
CA GLY A 336 9.40 6.67 -10.51
C GLY A 336 8.11 7.50 -10.56
N GLY A 337 7.64 7.88 -11.75
CA GLY A 337 6.40 8.64 -11.96
C GLY A 337 5.14 7.77 -12.05
N LEU A 338 4.04 8.38 -12.54
CA LEU A 338 2.74 7.72 -12.73
C LEU A 338 2.40 7.45 -14.19
N THR A 339 3.01 8.17 -15.12
CA THR A 339 2.73 8.00 -16.56
C THR A 339 3.19 6.63 -17.03
N ASN A 340 2.37 5.98 -17.82
CA ASN A 340 2.51 4.59 -18.27
C ASN A 340 2.43 3.52 -17.17
N PHE A 341 2.16 3.88 -15.92
CA PHE A 341 1.92 2.89 -14.88
C PHE A 341 0.71 2.02 -15.21
N ARG A 342 0.87 0.72 -15.04
CA ARG A 342 -0.17 -0.29 -15.22
C ARG A 342 0.03 -1.35 -14.16
N GLY A 343 -0.86 -1.38 -13.18
CA GLY A 343 -0.75 -2.31 -12.06
C GLY A 343 -0.80 -3.77 -12.54
N THR A 344 0.04 -4.60 -11.95
CA THR A 344 0.09 -6.03 -12.20
C THR A 344 -0.41 -6.86 -11.02
N ALA A 345 -0.73 -8.11 -11.30
CA ALA A 345 -1.22 -9.10 -10.36
C ALA A 345 -0.15 -10.16 -10.11
N LEU A 346 -0.14 -10.74 -8.91
CA LEU A 346 0.49 -12.02 -8.63
C LEU A 346 -0.52 -13.13 -8.90
N CYS A 347 -0.13 -14.11 -9.70
CA CYS A 347 -0.98 -15.22 -10.12
C CYS A 347 -0.43 -16.54 -9.61
N PRO A 348 -0.86 -17.04 -8.42
CA PRO A 348 -0.53 -18.39 -7.96
C PRO A 348 -1.27 -19.44 -8.78
N TYR A 349 -0.56 -20.50 -9.19
CA TYR A 349 -1.09 -21.69 -9.82
C TYR A 349 -0.78 -22.91 -8.98
N TYR A 350 -1.79 -23.72 -8.69
CA TYR A 350 -1.61 -25.00 -8.05
C TYR A 350 -1.23 -26.08 -9.06
N ASN A 351 -0.09 -26.75 -8.88
CA ASN A 351 0.41 -27.80 -9.76
C ASN A 351 -0.01 -29.17 -9.24
N VAL A 352 -0.93 -29.84 -9.93
CA VAL A 352 -1.59 -31.08 -9.49
C VAL A 352 -0.61 -32.21 -9.23
N LYS A 353 0.39 -32.38 -10.09
CA LYS A 353 1.35 -33.53 -10.00
C LYS A 353 2.36 -33.35 -8.86
N SER A 354 2.71 -32.12 -8.50
CA SER A 354 3.66 -31.87 -7.42
C SER A 354 2.99 -31.50 -6.10
N GLY A 355 1.72 -31.08 -6.11
CA GLY A 355 1.03 -30.52 -4.94
C GLY A 355 1.56 -29.15 -4.50
N LYS A 356 2.30 -28.45 -5.37
CA LYS A 356 3.00 -27.21 -5.07
C LYS A 356 2.48 -26.04 -5.89
N TYR A 357 2.83 -24.83 -5.47
CA TYR A 357 2.43 -23.58 -6.11
C TYR A 357 3.58 -22.99 -6.92
N THR A 358 3.28 -22.51 -8.12
CA THR A 358 4.15 -21.66 -8.93
C THR A 358 3.46 -20.34 -9.21
N PHE A 359 4.23 -19.32 -9.60
CA PHE A 359 3.70 -17.96 -9.71
C PHE A 359 4.05 -17.35 -11.06
N GLU A 360 3.09 -16.56 -11.56
CA GLU A 360 3.27 -15.74 -12.76
C GLU A 360 2.72 -14.33 -12.48
N THR A 361 3.04 -13.38 -13.34
CA THR A 361 2.44 -12.07 -13.32
C THR A 361 1.24 -12.01 -14.26
N GLY A 362 0.20 -11.30 -13.83
CA GLY A 362 -0.97 -11.03 -14.66
C GLY A 362 -1.19 -9.53 -14.84
N VAL A 363 -2.01 -9.15 -15.82
CA VAL A 363 -2.31 -7.73 -16.08
C VAL A 363 -3.81 -7.49 -15.99
N PRO A 364 -4.33 -7.11 -14.82
CA PRO A 364 -5.75 -6.84 -14.64
C PRO A 364 -6.19 -5.51 -15.23
N GLU A 365 -5.32 -4.50 -15.24
CA GLU A 365 -5.64 -3.17 -15.75
C GLU A 365 -5.51 -3.10 -17.28
N LYS A 366 -6.58 -2.69 -17.96
CA LYS A 366 -6.58 -2.55 -19.43
C LYS A 366 -5.89 -1.27 -19.91
N ARG A 367 -5.87 -0.22 -19.10
CA ARG A 367 -5.35 1.09 -19.46
C ARG A 367 -4.13 1.46 -18.64
N LYS A 368 -3.17 2.10 -19.28
CA LYS A 368 -2.04 2.76 -18.60
C LYS A 368 -2.52 4.08 -18.02
N ARG A 369 -1.98 4.43 -16.87
CA ARG A 369 -2.21 5.74 -16.26
C ARG A 369 -1.50 6.82 -17.06
N LEU A 370 -2.08 8.00 -17.06
CA LEU A 370 -1.50 9.19 -17.69
C LEU A 370 -1.62 10.35 -16.72
N PHE A 371 -0.47 10.95 -16.37
CA PHE A 371 -0.41 12.17 -15.59
C PHE A 371 0.39 13.19 -16.39
N LEU A 372 -0.30 14.20 -16.92
CA LEU A 372 0.32 15.29 -17.66
C LEU A 372 0.79 16.40 -16.71
N GLU A 373 1.74 17.23 -17.13
CA GLU A 373 2.21 18.36 -16.32
C GLU A 373 1.08 19.28 -15.84
N LYS A 374 0.07 19.53 -16.66
CA LYS A 374 -1.10 20.32 -16.24
C LYS A 374 -1.85 19.71 -15.06
N ASN A 375 -1.77 18.40 -14.82
CA ASN A 375 -2.47 17.71 -13.74
C ASN A 375 -1.86 17.97 -12.34
N TYR A 376 -0.77 18.71 -12.26
CA TYR A 376 -0.31 19.29 -10.98
C TYR A 376 -1.30 20.30 -10.42
N TYR A 377 -2.10 20.90 -11.29
CA TYR A 377 -3.13 21.86 -10.93
C TYR A 377 -4.50 21.32 -11.31
N THR A 378 -5.54 21.84 -10.67
CA THR A 378 -6.92 21.50 -11.00
C THR A 378 -7.47 22.52 -11.99
N VAL A 379 -8.18 22.07 -13.02
CA VAL A 379 -8.88 22.97 -13.94
C VAL A 379 -10.00 23.73 -13.19
N PHE A 380 -10.11 25.03 -13.39
CA PHE A 380 -11.29 25.77 -12.99
C PHE A 380 -12.39 25.57 -14.06
N ARG A 381 -13.62 25.40 -13.60
CA ARG A 381 -14.76 25.26 -14.51
C ARG A 381 -15.02 26.57 -15.27
N ALA A 382 -15.49 26.45 -16.50
CA ALA A 382 -15.85 27.63 -17.29
C ALA A 382 -16.87 28.56 -16.59
N GLU A 383 -17.80 27.95 -15.84
CA GLU A 383 -18.78 28.67 -15.03
C GLU A 383 -18.12 29.53 -13.93
N ASP A 384 -17.12 28.98 -13.23
CA ASP A 384 -16.39 29.70 -12.18
C ASP A 384 -15.62 30.90 -12.77
N LEU A 385 -14.97 30.70 -13.93
CA LEU A 385 -14.25 31.76 -14.65
C LEU A 385 -15.19 32.87 -15.17
N SER A 386 -16.37 32.50 -15.68
CA SER A 386 -17.34 33.48 -16.19
C SER A 386 -17.98 34.30 -15.08
N THR A 387 -18.14 33.72 -13.89
CA THR A 387 -18.74 34.39 -12.74
C THR A 387 -17.74 35.32 -12.03
N ASN A 388 -16.46 35.00 -12.06
CA ASN A 388 -15.41 35.82 -11.45
C ASN A 388 -14.35 36.24 -12.48
N PRO A 389 -14.46 37.47 -13.05
CA PRO A 389 -13.53 37.96 -14.07
C PRO A 389 -12.10 38.17 -13.58
N LEU A 390 -11.84 38.12 -12.27
CA LEU A 390 -10.49 38.16 -11.69
C LEU A 390 -9.84 36.79 -11.62
N MET A 391 -10.59 35.72 -11.81
CA MET A 391 -10.09 34.36 -11.79
C MET A 391 -9.33 34.05 -13.06
N VAL A 392 -8.12 33.53 -12.92
CA VAL A 392 -7.24 33.13 -14.01
C VAL A 392 -7.13 31.61 -14.04
N GLN A 393 -7.26 31.04 -15.23
CA GLN A 393 -7.14 29.58 -15.39
C GLN A 393 -5.75 29.06 -15.01
N ASN A 394 -5.71 27.87 -14.43
CA ASN A 394 -4.47 27.20 -14.08
C ASN A 394 -3.63 26.82 -15.31
N PRO A 395 -2.30 26.75 -15.16
CA PRO A 395 -1.39 26.47 -16.28
C PRO A 395 -1.70 25.16 -17.01
N GLY A 396 -1.60 25.19 -18.34
CA GLY A 396 -1.82 24.02 -19.20
C GLY A 396 -3.29 23.72 -19.53
N TYR A 397 -4.23 24.55 -19.06
CA TYR A 397 -5.63 24.53 -19.47
C TYR A 397 -5.94 25.79 -20.31
N GLY A 398 -6.73 25.63 -21.35
CA GLY A 398 -7.22 26.76 -22.15
C GLY A 398 -8.28 27.57 -21.37
N ASN A 399 -8.41 28.85 -21.73
CA ASN A 399 -9.51 29.69 -21.24
C ASN A 399 -10.81 29.32 -21.93
#